data_0638d1321d47fe1e34144492c0951a21
#
_entry.id   0638d1321d47fe1e34144492c0951a21
#
_cell.length_a   1.000
_cell.length_b   1.000
_cell.length_c   1.000
_cell.angle_alpha   90.00
_cell.angle_beta   90.00
_cell.angle_gamma   90.00
#
_symmetry.space_group_name_H-M   'P 1'
#
loop_
_entity.id
_entity.type
_entity.pdbx_description
1 polymer ?
#
loop_
_entity_poly.entity_id
_entity_poly.type
_entity_poly.pdbx_seq_one_letter_code
_entity_poly.pdbx_strand_id
1 'polypeptide(L)'
;MKIVDCKAIREEILAEVKAQVEQLDYTPQIHIISIGEDKASETYINNKIKTAKEVGIEAHHYHLDGDMLQPQVELAIENLVKEKQGAIMLQLPIPKHLDENKLIGYIPQYKDVDGLTSMNVGMLTQGNKDAIIPATANACYHVIKHYFGEDLAGLNATVVNRSKLIGQPLQALLTNHNATVTLCHSKTRDLHVPMIKSDILITGIGKAKHFNANDCSDEYQLIIDCGINYVDGKLVGDWDEESLAEVCNDTVSLTPVGQCRQGVGSITTVCLMKSVIKCHELQRGEEYEG
;
A
#
# COMPACT_ATOMS: atom_id res chain seq x y z
N MET A 1 -0.66 -26.16 1.82
CA MET A 1 -0.61 -24.68 1.83
C MET A 1 -1.98 -24.12 2.18
N LYS A 2 -2.05 -23.10 3.01
CA LYS A 2 -3.29 -22.37 3.34
C LYS A 2 -3.39 -21.09 2.52
N ILE A 3 -4.61 -20.70 2.12
CA ILE A 3 -4.85 -19.41 1.48
C ILE A 3 -5.33 -18.42 2.54
N VAL A 4 -4.70 -17.26 2.58
CA VAL A 4 -5.06 -16.17 3.52
C VAL A 4 -6.44 -15.62 3.13
N ASP A 5 -7.34 -15.49 4.09
CA ASP A 5 -8.66 -14.84 3.88
C ASP A 5 -8.54 -13.31 3.91
N CYS A 6 -7.95 -12.75 2.85
CA CYS A 6 -7.84 -11.30 2.68
C CYS A 6 -9.20 -10.61 2.62
N LYS A 7 -10.27 -11.35 2.26
CA LYS A 7 -11.63 -10.79 2.23
C LYS A 7 -12.11 -10.50 3.65
N ALA A 8 -11.96 -11.45 4.57
CA ALA A 8 -12.35 -11.25 5.97
C ALA A 8 -11.60 -10.07 6.60
N ILE A 9 -10.27 -9.99 6.37
CA ILE A 9 -9.45 -8.87 6.84
C ILE A 9 -9.92 -7.53 6.26
N ARG A 10 -10.26 -7.50 4.96
CA ARG A 10 -10.81 -6.30 4.31
C ARG A 10 -12.13 -5.86 4.95
N GLU A 11 -13.07 -6.79 5.17
CA GLU A 11 -14.39 -6.50 5.72
C GLU A 11 -14.29 -5.96 7.16
N GLU A 12 -13.37 -6.48 7.97
CA GLU A 12 -13.09 -5.98 9.31
C GLU A 12 -12.63 -4.51 9.27
N ILE A 13 -11.60 -4.20 8.45
CA ILE A 13 -11.09 -2.83 8.30
C ILE A 13 -12.18 -1.91 7.72
N LEU A 14 -12.98 -2.40 6.76
CA LEU A 14 -14.06 -1.63 6.16
C LEU A 14 -15.10 -1.23 7.22
N ALA A 15 -15.47 -2.16 8.10
CA ALA A 15 -16.41 -1.90 9.18
C ALA A 15 -15.86 -0.86 10.17
N GLU A 16 -14.56 -0.95 10.52
CA GLU A 16 -13.90 0.06 11.35
C GLU A 16 -13.95 1.46 10.71
N VAL A 17 -13.60 1.56 9.42
CA VAL A 17 -13.59 2.84 8.69
C VAL A 17 -14.99 3.43 8.61
N LYS A 18 -16.01 2.62 8.32
CA LYS A 18 -17.42 3.08 8.33
C LYS A 18 -17.82 3.64 9.68
N ALA A 19 -17.54 2.90 10.75
CA ALA A 19 -17.88 3.35 12.10
C ALA A 19 -17.16 4.64 12.50
N GLN A 20 -15.92 4.83 12.05
CA GLN A 20 -15.18 6.08 12.25
C GLN A 20 -15.84 7.23 11.49
N VAL A 21 -16.14 7.06 10.19
CA VAL A 21 -16.78 8.11 9.38
C VAL A 21 -18.17 8.50 9.93
N GLU A 22 -18.96 7.55 10.40
CA GLU A 22 -20.29 7.82 10.99
C GLU A 22 -20.24 8.66 12.28
N GLN A 23 -19.08 8.67 12.97
CA GLN A 23 -18.89 9.45 14.19
C GLN A 23 -18.39 10.89 13.92
N LEU A 24 -17.97 11.18 12.68
CA LEU A 24 -17.46 12.49 12.32
C LEU A 24 -18.60 13.50 12.14
N ASP A 25 -18.38 14.76 12.51
CA ASP A 25 -19.29 15.88 12.29
C ASP A 25 -19.11 16.56 10.92
N TYR A 26 -18.27 15.96 10.06
CA TYR A 26 -17.97 16.39 8.70
C TYR A 26 -17.84 15.20 7.76
N THR A 27 -17.92 15.45 6.46
CA THR A 27 -17.67 14.42 5.43
C THR A 27 -16.22 14.48 5.00
N PRO A 28 -15.40 13.41 5.25
CA PRO A 28 -14.02 13.38 4.77
C PRO A 28 -13.95 13.39 3.25
N GLN A 29 -12.91 14.02 2.69
CA GLN A 29 -12.73 14.18 1.24
C GLN A 29 -11.37 13.68 0.80
N ILE A 30 -11.34 13.07 -0.40
CA ILE A 30 -10.10 12.72 -1.10
C ILE A 30 -10.10 13.33 -2.49
N HIS A 31 -9.01 14.01 -2.85
CA HIS A 31 -8.78 14.62 -4.15
C HIS A 31 -7.71 13.83 -4.90
N ILE A 32 -8.12 13.09 -5.93
CA ILE A 32 -7.25 12.22 -6.72
C ILE A 32 -6.85 12.97 -7.99
N ILE A 33 -5.56 13.16 -8.22
CA ILE A 33 -4.99 13.81 -9.40
C ILE A 33 -4.40 12.72 -10.29
N SER A 34 -4.83 12.61 -11.54
CA SER A 34 -4.19 11.80 -12.57
C SER A 34 -3.64 12.68 -13.70
N ILE A 35 -2.57 12.22 -14.36
CA ILE A 35 -1.91 12.96 -15.44
C ILE A 35 -1.77 12.03 -16.63
N GLY A 36 -2.38 12.39 -17.75
CA GLY A 36 -2.39 11.58 -18.96
C GLY A 36 -3.29 10.34 -18.86
N GLU A 37 -3.39 9.61 -19.95
CA GLU A 37 -4.25 8.44 -20.06
C GLU A 37 -3.47 7.14 -19.77
N ASP A 38 -3.89 6.42 -18.73
CA ASP A 38 -3.44 5.06 -18.43
C ASP A 38 -4.63 4.21 -17.98
N LYS A 39 -5.00 3.21 -18.78
CA LYS A 39 -6.16 2.34 -18.53
C LYS A 39 -6.07 1.57 -17.20
N ALA A 40 -4.87 1.23 -16.77
CA ALA A 40 -4.68 0.55 -15.48
C ALA A 40 -4.97 1.53 -14.33
N SER A 41 -4.48 2.76 -14.43
CA SER A 41 -4.75 3.83 -13.46
C SER A 41 -6.23 4.16 -13.36
N GLU A 42 -6.97 4.21 -14.47
CA GLU A 42 -8.43 4.43 -14.45
C GLU A 42 -9.17 3.38 -13.63
N THR A 43 -8.81 2.11 -13.81
CA THR A 43 -9.41 1.00 -13.05
C THR A 43 -9.12 1.16 -11.54
N TYR A 44 -7.89 1.53 -11.18
CA TYR A 44 -7.52 1.75 -9.77
C TYR A 44 -8.23 2.97 -9.17
N ILE A 45 -8.34 4.07 -9.91
CA ILE A 45 -9.07 5.27 -9.48
C ILE A 45 -10.55 4.93 -9.25
N ASN A 46 -11.19 4.24 -10.19
CA ASN A 46 -12.60 3.85 -10.06
C ASN A 46 -12.83 2.95 -8.83
N ASN A 47 -11.93 2.02 -8.53
CA ASN A 47 -12.01 1.19 -7.34
C ASN A 47 -11.85 2.02 -6.05
N LYS A 48 -10.96 3.01 -6.02
CA LYS A 48 -10.79 3.93 -4.90
C LYS A 48 -12.05 4.78 -4.66
N ILE A 49 -12.60 5.37 -5.73
CA ILE A 49 -13.85 6.14 -5.67
C ILE A 49 -15.01 5.28 -5.16
N LYS A 50 -15.12 4.05 -5.66
CA LYS A 50 -16.15 3.10 -5.20
C LYS A 50 -16.00 2.80 -3.71
N THR A 51 -14.79 2.52 -3.24
CA THR A 51 -14.53 2.23 -1.83
C THR A 51 -14.77 3.47 -0.95
N ALA A 52 -14.36 4.66 -1.41
CA ALA A 52 -14.64 5.92 -0.71
C ALA A 52 -16.15 6.11 -0.50
N LYS A 53 -16.93 5.96 -1.56
CA LYS A 53 -18.40 6.03 -1.50
C LYS A 53 -19.01 4.97 -0.56
N GLU A 54 -18.45 3.76 -0.55
CA GLU A 54 -18.89 2.66 0.32
C GLU A 54 -18.76 2.98 1.80
N VAL A 55 -17.75 3.79 2.18
CA VAL A 55 -17.50 4.18 3.57
C VAL A 55 -17.98 5.60 3.92
N GLY A 56 -18.64 6.32 3.01
CA GLY A 56 -19.14 7.66 3.26
C GLY A 56 -18.10 8.79 3.08
N ILE A 57 -17.01 8.52 2.37
CA ILE A 57 -15.97 9.51 2.00
C ILE A 57 -16.30 10.09 0.62
N GLU A 58 -16.19 11.40 0.46
CA GLU A 58 -16.38 12.08 -0.82
C GLU A 58 -15.08 12.05 -1.63
N ALA A 59 -15.16 11.55 -2.87
CA ALA A 59 -13.99 11.43 -3.74
C ALA A 59 -14.13 12.30 -4.99
N HIS A 60 -13.12 13.13 -5.24
CA HIS A 60 -13.04 14.01 -6.41
C HIS A 60 -11.86 13.59 -7.28
N HIS A 61 -12.09 13.44 -8.58
CA HIS A 61 -11.06 13.09 -9.55
C HIS A 61 -10.76 14.29 -10.46
N TYR A 62 -9.49 14.67 -10.52
CA TYR A 62 -8.93 15.72 -11.35
C TYR A 62 -8.01 15.10 -12.39
N HIS A 63 -8.44 15.11 -13.63
CA HIS A 63 -7.64 14.62 -14.74
C HIS A 63 -6.89 15.79 -15.38
N LEU A 64 -5.56 15.70 -15.42
CA LEU A 64 -4.68 16.65 -16.08
C LEU A 64 -4.19 16.06 -17.41
N ASP A 65 -3.99 16.94 -18.41
CA ASP A 65 -3.49 16.53 -19.70
C ASP A 65 -2.05 15.98 -19.58
N GLY A 66 -1.79 14.86 -20.26
CA GLY A 66 -0.49 14.19 -20.26
C GLY A 66 0.65 14.98 -20.90
N ASP A 67 0.33 15.98 -21.73
CA ASP A 67 1.30 16.86 -22.39
C ASP A 67 1.62 18.13 -21.59
N MET A 68 1.02 18.32 -20.41
CA MET A 68 1.30 19.47 -19.55
C MET A 68 2.78 19.51 -19.14
N LEU A 69 3.37 20.71 -19.17
CA LEU A 69 4.73 20.93 -18.70
C LEU A 69 4.81 20.91 -17.17
N GLN A 70 5.97 20.55 -16.63
CA GLN A 70 6.22 20.48 -15.19
C GLN A 70 5.69 21.70 -14.40
N PRO A 71 5.95 22.97 -14.79
CA PRO A 71 5.44 24.13 -14.02
C PRO A 71 3.91 24.26 -14.03
N GLN A 72 3.25 23.77 -15.08
CA GLN A 72 1.80 23.82 -15.17
C GLN A 72 1.15 22.82 -14.21
N VAL A 73 1.73 21.60 -14.12
CA VAL A 73 1.29 20.58 -13.17
C VAL A 73 1.57 21.01 -11.74
N GLU A 74 2.74 21.57 -11.46
CA GLU A 74 3.08 22.15 -10.15
C GLU A 74 2.04 23.18 -9.69
N LEU A 75 1.70 24.12 -10.57
CA LEU A 75 0.68 25.14 -10.27
C LEU A 75 -0.70 24.52 -10.02
N ALA A 76 -1.08 23.49 -10.79
CA ALA A 76 -2.37 22.82 -10.61
C ALA A 76 -2.45 22.13 -9.24
N ILE A 77 -1.38 21.43 -8.83
CA ILE A 77 -1.28 20.78 -7.51
C ILE A 77 -1.30 21.84 -6.40
N GLU A 78 -0.52 22.91 -6.54
CA GLU A 78 -0.45 23.99 -5.56
C GLU A 78 -1.81 24.67 -5.35
N ASN A 79 -2.57 24.91 -6.41
CA ASN A 79 -3.91 25.44 -6.32
C ASN A 79 -4.86 24.49 -5.60
N LEU A 80 -4.83 23.20 -5.92
CA LEU A 80 -5.63 22.18 -5.22
C LEU A 80 -5.28 22.13 -3.72
N VAL A 81 -3.99 22.15 -3.40
CA VAL A 81 -3.53 22.18 -1.99
C VAL A 81 -4.08 23.38 -1.23
N LYS A 82 -4.10 24.56 -1.86
CA LYS A 82 -4.60 25.81 -1.25
C LYS A 82 -6.12 25.86 -1.14
N GLU A 83 -6.83 25.39 -2.16
CA GLU A 83 -8.28 25.53 -2.26
C GLU A 83 -9.08 24.43 -1.58
N LYS A 84 -8.51 23.24 -1.46
CA LYS A 84 -9.22 22.03 -1.00
C LYS A 84 -8.74 21.58 0.36
N GLN A 85 -9.70 21.32 1.23
CA GLN A 85 -9.46 20.59 2.47
C GLN A 85 -9.46 19.08 2.19
N GLY A 86 -8.85 18.31 3.09
CA GLY A 86 -8.83 16.85 3.02
C GLY A 86 -7.58 16.27 2.37
N ALA A 87 -7.68 15.03 2.01
CA ALA A 87 -6.58 14.23 1.50
C ALA A 87 -6.31 14.50 0.01
N ILE A 88 -5.04 14.56 -0.38
CA ILE A 88 -4.62 14.73 -1.78
C ILE A 88 -3.78 13.53 -2.19
N MET A 89 -4.05 13.00 -3.36
CA MET A 89 -3.37 11.87 -3.96
C MET A 89 -2.89 12.20 -5.37
N LEU A 90 -1.61 11.97 -5.65
CA LEU A 90 -1.09 11.94 -7.01
C LEU A 90 -1.08 10.49 -7.51
N GLN A 91 -1.99 10.15 -8.41
CA GLN A 91 -2.07 8.80 -8.96
C GLN A 91 -0.85 8.49 -9.82
N LEU A 92 -0.09 7.48 -9.44
CA LEU A 92 1.04 6.96 -10.21
C LEU A 92 0.61 5.80 -11.14
N PRO A 93 1.30 5.58 -12.27
CA PRO A 93 2.46 6.36 -12.76
C PRO A 93 2.07 7.70 -13.41
N ILE A 94 3.03 8.62 -13.49
CA ILE A 94 2.89 9.87 -14.24
C ILE A 94 3.74 9.83 -15.52
N PRO A 95 3.52 10.74 -16.50
CA PRO A 95 4.34 10.87 -17.70
C PRO A 95 5.83 11.05 -17.39
N LYS A 96 6.70 10.36 -18.13
CA LYS A 96 8.16 10.28 -17.85
C LYS A 96 8.91 11.61 -17.92
N HIS A 97 8.36 12.65 -18.56
CA HIS A 97 8.96 13.97 -18.66
C HIS A 97 8.74 14.82 -17.40
N LEU A 98 7.90 14.34 -16.46
CA LEU A 98 7.62 15.00 -15.20
C LEU A 98 8.47 14.42 -14.06
N ASP A 99 8.88 15.27 -13.14
CA ASP A 99 9.58 14.87 -11.92
C ASP A 99 8.58 14.56 -10.81
N GLU A 100 8.35 13.26 -10.60
CA GLU A 100 7.44 12.71 -9.58
C GLU A 100 7.75 13.24 -8.17
N ASN A 101 9.04 13.24 -7.79
CA ASN A 101 9.44 13.65 -6.45
C ASN A 101 9.14 15.12 -6.19
N LYS A 102 9.35 15.94 -7.20
CA LYS A 102 9.06 17.37 -7.13
C LYS A 102 7.56 17.61 -7.00
N LEU A 103 6.73 16.91 -7.77
CA LEU A 103 5.27 17.04 -7.69
C LEU A 103 4.72 16.59 -6.35
N ILE A 104 5.17 15.46 -5.82
CA ILE A 104 4.81 14.98 -4.48
C ILE A 104 5.22 16.00 -3.42
N GLY A 105 6.35 16.67 -3.58
CA GLY A 105 6.86 17.70 -2.66
C GLY A 105 5.97 18.94 -2.51
N TYR A 106 5.01 19.18 -3.42
CA TYR A 106 4.01 20.24 -3.28
C TYR A 106 2.84 19.88 -2.35
N ILE A 107 2.68 18.59 -2.03
CA ILE A 107 1.62 18.12 -1.14
C ILE A 107 2.13 18.18 0.31
N PRO A 108 1.48 18.93 1.22
CA PRO A 108 1.85 18.92 2.63
C PRO A 108 1.68 17.53 3.25
N GLN A 109 2.52 17.16 4.23
CA GLN A 109 2.49 15.84 4.85
C GLN A 109 1.13 15.44 5.42
N TYR A 110 0.38 16.40 5.95
CA TYR A 110 -0.96 16.20 6.52
C TYR A 110 -2.09 16.08 5.47
N LYS A 111 -1.79 16.29 4.18
CA LYS A 111 -2.69 16.04 3.03
C LYS A 111 -2.24 14.86 2.15
N ASP A 112 -1.01 14.39 2.33
CA ASP A 112 -0.38 13.32 1.55
C ASP A 112 -0.94 11.96 1.94
N VAL A 113 -2.04 11.57 1.32
CA VAL A 113 -2.74 10.32 1.67
C VAL A 113 -1.97 9.05 1.36
N ASP A 114 -1.00 9.11 0.44
CA ASP A 114 -0.13 7.98 0.07
C ASP A 114 1.13 7.87 0.94
N GLY A 115 1.43 8.88 1.78
CA GLY A 115 2.59 8.90 2.67
C GLY A 115 3.94 8.94 1.93
N LEU A 116 3.98 9.54 0.74
CA LEU A 116 5.16 9.54 -0.15
C LEU A 116 6.05 10.77 0.01
N THR A 117 5.61 11.79 0.71
CA THR A 117 6.43 12.97 1.01
C THR A 117 7.62 12.60 1.89
N SER A 118 8.74 13.30 1.71
CA SER A 118 9.94 13.08 2.52
C SER A 118 9.66 13.21 4.02
N MET A 119 8.71 14.08 4.41
CA MET A 119 8.30 14.25 5.80
C MET A 119 7.60 12.99 6.31
N ASN A 120 6.59 12.45 5.64
CA ASN A 120 5.90 11.23 6.06
C ASN A 120 6.84 10.03 6.11
N VAL A 121 7.74 9.89 5.12
CA VAL A 121 8.77 8.83 5.12
C VAL A 121 9.69 8.95 6.34
N GLY A 122 10.13 10.17 6.67
CA GLY A 122 10.96 10.44 7.86
C GLY A 122 10.22 10.14 9.15
N MET A 123 8.98 10.62 9.28
CA MET A 123 8.11 10.36 10.43
C MET A 123 7.87 8.87 10.63
N LEU A 124 7.54 8.12 9.57
CA LEU A 124 7.36 6.68 9.63
C LEU A 124 8.63 5.95 10.10
N THR A 125 9.78 6.34 9.57
CA THR A 125 11.08 5.76 9.95
C THR A 125 11.40 6.00 11.43
N GLN A 126 10.96 7.11 11.99
CA GLN A 126 11.14 7.46 13.41
C GLN A 126 10.08 6.85 14.34
N GLY A 127 9.12 6.10 13.80
CA GLY A 127 8.01 5.55 14.58
C GLY A 127 7.00 6.60 15.05
N ASN A 128 6.95 7.77 14.39
CA ASN A 128 5.98 8.79 14.72
C ASN A 128 4.57 8.32 14.33
N LYS A 129 3.64 8.38 15.29
CA LYS A 129 2.26 7.91 15.12
C LYS A 129 1.46 8.75 14.12
N ASP A 130 1.88 9.99 13.86
CA ASP A 130 1.21 10.88 12.92
C ASP A 130 1.64 10.65 11.46
N ALA A 131 2.64 9.81 11.21
CA ALA A 131 3.03 9.45 9.87
C ALA A 131 1.87 8.81 9.09
N ILE A 132 1.64 9.26 7.86
CA ILE A 132 0.75 8.57 6.93
C ILE A 132 1.53 7.39 6.33
N ILE A 133 0.94 6.20 6.40
CA ILE A 133 1.57 4.96 5.94
C ILE A 133 1.07 4.65 4.54
N PRO A 134 1.95 4.38 3.56
CA PRO A 134 1.54 3.95 2.22
C PRO A 134 0.58 2.78 2.26
N ALA A 135 -0.54 2.91 1.55
CA ALA A 135 -1.69 2.01 1.69
C ALA A 135 -1.36 0.52 1.46
N THR A 136 -0.45 0.21 0.51
CA THR A 136 -0.03 -1.19 0.27
C THR A 136 0.81 -1.74 1.41
N ALA A 137 1.74 -0.94 1.95
CA ALA A 137 2.53 -1.34 3.12
C ALA A 137 1.63 -1.57 4.34
N ASN A 138 0.65 -0.68 4.55
CA ASN A 138 -0.33 -0.81 5.62
C ASN A 138 -1.23 -2.06 5.44
N ALA A 139 -1.63 -2.37 4.20
CA ALA A 139 -2.40 -3.58 3.90
C ALA A 139 -1.61 -4.86 4.23
N CYS A 140 -0.32 -4.90 3.87
CA CYS A 140 0.57 -6.02 4.25
C CYS A 140 0.67 -6.14 5.78
N TYR A 141 0.83 -5.01 6.48
CA TYR A 141 0.90 -5.02 7.95
C TYR A 141 -0.40 -5.52 8.58
N HIS A 142 -1.57 -5.16 8.07
CA HIS A 142 -2.84 -5.70 8.56
C HIS A 142 -2.94 -7.22 8.40
N VAL A 143 -2.44 -7.79 7.30
CA VAL A 143 -2.34 -9.23 7.14
C VAL A 143 -1.40 -9.82 8.18
N ILE A 144 -0.22 -9.24 8.39
CA ILE A 144 0.78 -9.70 9.36
C ILE A 144 0.19 -9.64 10.78
N LYS A 145 -0.42 -8.51 11.14
CA LYS A 145 -1.07 -8.31 12.45
C LYS A 145 -2.16 -9.34 12.72
N HIS A 146 -2.92 -9.73 11.71
CA HIS A 146 -3.96 -10.76 11.83
C HIS A 146 -3.38 -12.12 12.25
N TYR A 147 -2.17 -12.47 11.78
CA TYR A 147 -1.54 -13.77 12.06
C TYR A 147 -0.66 -13.77 13.31
N PHE A 148 0.04 -12.68 13.58
CA PHE A 148 1.09 -12.61 14.62
C PHE A 148 0.80 -11.61 15.74
N GLY A 149 -0.25 -10.80 15.62
CA GLY A 149 -0.51 -9.69 16.55
C GLY A 149 0.28 -8.43 16.20
N GLU A 150 0.29 -7.47 17.12
CA GLU A 150 0.96 -6.17 16.92
C GLU A 150 2.46 -6.20 17.23
N ASP A 151 2.86 -6.97 18.23
CA ASP A 151 4.27 -7.11 18.61
C ASP A 151 4.89 -8.27 17.85
N LEU A 152 5.84 -7.94 16.98
CA LEU A 152 6.54 -8.89 16.12
C LEU A 152 7.92 -9.25 16.67
N ALA A 153 8.15 -9.07 17.99
CA ALA A 153 9.42 -9.37 18.62
C ALA A 153 9.84 -10.84 18.39
N GLY A 154 11.08 -11.03 17.96
CA GLY A 154 11.64 -12.35 17.65
C GLY A 154 11.35 -12.87 16.25
N LEU A 155 10.44 -12.24 15.49
CA LEU A 155 10.15 -12.65 14.12
C LEU A 155 11.12 -12.02 13.11
N ASN A 156 11.48 -12.81 12.10
CA ASN A 156 12.28 -12.40 10.96
C ASN A 156 11.37 -12.14 9.76
N ALA A 157 11.43 -10.94 9.22
CA ALA A 157 10.68 -10.57 8.02
C ALA A 157 11.65 -10.31 6.86
N THR A 158 11.41 -10.94 5.71
CA THR A 158 12.13 -10.65 4.48
C THR A 158 11.21 -9.94 3.50
N VAL A 159 11.63 -8.74 3.04
CA VAL A 159 10.89 -7.93 2.08
C VAL A 159 11.67 -7.89 0.77
N VAL A 160 11.17 -8.58 -0.27
CA VAL A 160 11.79 -8.62 -1.61
C VAL A 160 11.16 -7.55 -2.49
N ASN A 161 11.37 -6.31 -2.12
CA ASN A 161 10.92 -5.10 -2.82
C ASN A 161 11.60 -3.88 -2.17
N ARG A 162 11.96 -2.86 -2.94
CA ARG A 162 12.50 -1.59 -2.38
C ARG A 162 11.79 -0.34 -2.90
N SER A 163 10.55 -0.50 -3.38
CA SER A 163 9.76 0.66 -3.82
C SER A 163 9.36 1.55 -2.64
N LYS A 164 9.06 2.81 -2.94
CA LYS A 164 8.54 3.78 -1.97
C LYS A 164 7.13 3.45 -1.48
N LEU A 165 6.39 2.65 -2.27
CA LEU A 165 5.00 2.27 -1.96
C LEU A 165 4.90 1.02 -1.08
N ILE A 166 5.91 0.12 -1.14
CA ILE A 166 5.84 -1.17 -0.46
C ILE A 166 7.08 -1.40 0.41
N GLY A 167 8.24 -1.63 -0.21
CA GLY A 167 9.39 -2.19 0.50
C GLY A 167 9.97 -1.28 1.56
N GLN A 168 10.26 -0.03 1.21
CA GLN A 168 10.84 0.93 2.16
C GLN A 168 9.90 1.24 3.34
N PRO A 169 8.62 1.62 3.11
CA PRO A 169 7.71 1.88 4.22
C PRO A 169 7.39 0.64 5.06
N LEU A 170 7.30 -0.53 4.44
CA LEU A 170 7.04 -1.77 5.17
C LEU A 170 8.22 -2.17 6.05
N GLN A 171 9.46 -2.00 5.58
CA GLN A 171 10.65 -2.19 6.41
C GLN A 171 10.59 -1.33 7.67
N ALA A 172 10.32 -0.03 7.53
CA ALA A 172 10.22 0.89 8.66
C ALA A 172 9.10 0.46 9.62
N LEU A 173 7.92 0.19 9.07
CA LEU A 173 6.72 -0.20 9.83
C LEU A 173 6.96 -1.48 10.65
N LEU A 174 7.49 -2.54 10.03
CA LEU A 174 7.75 -3.80 10.73
C LEU A 174 8.85 -3.66 11.79
N THR A 175 9.88 -2.85 11.51
CA THR A 175 10.92 -2.53 12.50
C THR A 175 10.34 -1.79 13.70
N ASN A 176 9.42 -0.86 13.49
CA ASN A 176 8.72 -0.14 14.57
C ASN A 176 7.85 -1.08 15.44
N HIS A 177 7.47 -2.24 14.89
CA HIS A 177 6.76 -3.31 15.60
C HIS A 177 7.67 -4.45 16.04
N ASN A 178 8.96 -4.20 16.23
CA ASN A 178 9.97 -5.10 16.80
C ASN A 178 10.41 -6.28 15.91
N ALA A 179 10.02 -6.35 14.64
CA ALA A 179 10.53 -7.38 13.74
C ALA A 179 12.00 -7.14 13.34
N THR A 180 12.75 -8.22 13.12
CA THR A 180 14.03 -8.17 12.42
C THR A 180 13.77 -8.19 10.92
N VAL A 181 14.11 -7.11 10.19
CA VAL A 181 13.74 -6.97 8.77
C VAL A 181 14.94 -7.03 7.85
N THR A 182 14.91 -7.92 6.87
CA THR A 182 15.85 -7.97 5.75
C THR A 182 15.20 -7.41 4.49
N LEU A 183 15.70 -6.27 3.99
CA LEU A 183 15.23 -5.66 2.74
C LEU A 183 16.07 -6.15 1.56
N CYS A 184 15.46 -6.90 0.66
CA CYS A 184 16.07 -7.44 -0.55
C CYS A 184 15.60 -6.73 -1.81
N HIS A 185 16.43 -6.74 -2.85
CA HIS A 185 16.15 -6.06 -4.11
C HIS A 185 16.93 -6.65 -5.28
N SER A 186 16.76 -6.14 -6.50
CA SER A 186 17.39 -6.64 -7.74
C SER A 186 18.94 -6.66 -7.75
N LYS A 187 19.60 -6.15 -6.72
CA LYS A 187 21.08 -6.21 -6.55
C LYS A 187 21.48 -7.07 -5.36
N THR A 188 20.54 -7.70 -4.67
CA THR A 188 20.85 -8.69 -3.65
C THR A 188 21.47 -9.90 -4.31
N ARG A 189 22.63 -10.35 -3.79
CA ARG A 189 23.43 -11.42 -4.43
C ARG A 189 22.69 -12.77 -4.37
N ASP A 190 22.11 -13.08 -3.23
CA ASP A 190 21.42 -14.33 -2.95
C ASP A 190 20.14 -14.02 -2.18
N LEU A 191 18.98 -14.38 -2.75
CA LEU A 191 17.67 -14.21 -2.12
C LEU A 191 17.27 -15.43 -1.30
N HIS A 192 17.80 -16.63 -1.63
CA HIS A 192 17.36 -17.88 -1.03
C HIS A 192 17.57 -17.88 0.49
N VAL A 193 18.77 -17.53 0.97
CA VAL A 193 19.09 -17.57 2.40
C VAL A 193 18.18 -16.68 3.25
N PRO A 194 17.97 -15.38 2.94
CA PRO A 194 17.04 -14.56 3.71
C PRO A 194 15.59 -15.05 3.59
N MET A 195 15.16 -15.57 2.44
CA MET A 195 13.78 -16.01 2.23
C MET A 195 13.43 -17.25 3.06
N ILE A 196 14.27 -18.31 3.05
CA ILE A 196 14.02 -19.53 3.81
C ILE A 196 14.15 -19.36 5.33
N LYS A 197 14.83 -18.30 5.80
CA LYS A 197 15.01 -18.01 7.24
C LYS A 197 13.97 -17.06 7.82
N SER A 198 13.03 -16.61 7.01
CA SER A 198 12.02 -15.65 7.47
C SER A 198 10.73 -16.33 7.90
N ASP A 199 10.13 -15.83 8.96
CA ASP A 199 8.78 -16.20 9.41
C ASP A 199 7.72 -15.49 8.54
N ILE A 200 8.07 -14.29 8.04
CA ILE A 200 7.22 -13.44 7.21
C ILE A 200 7.98 -13.09 5.94
N LEU A 201 7.40 -13.44 4.79
CA LEU A 201 8.00 -13.19 3.48
C LEU A 201 7.07 -12.32 2.63
N ILE A 202 7.56 -11.15 2.23
CA ILE A 202 6.79 -10.24 1.39
C ILE A 202 7.50 -10.08 0.04
N THR A 203 6.80 -10.35 -1.04
CA THR A 203 7.32 -10.22 -2.41
C THR A 203 6.48 -9.27 -3.23
N GLY A 204 7.11 -8.57 -4.17
CA GLY A 204 6.44 -7.64 -5.06
C GLY A 204 7.42 -7.17 -6.13
N ILE A 205 7.93 -8.12 -6.94
CA ILE A 205 8.94 -7.84 -7.98
C ILE A 205 8.35 -7.64 -9.37
N GLY A 206 7.05 -7.96 -9.55
CA GLY A 206 6.36 -7.83 -10.82
C GLY A 206 6.84 -8.82 -11.87
N LYS A 207 7.11 -10.07 -11.48
CA LYS A 207 7.49 -11.16 -12.37
C LYS A 207 6.64 -12.38 -12.09
N ALA A 208 5.79 -12.73 -13.05
CA ALA A 208 4.86 -13.85 -12.93
C ALA A 208 5.57 -15.17 -12.59
N LYS A 209 5.09 -15.86 -11.55
CA LYS A 209 5.55 -17.20 -11.14
C LYS A 209 7.08 -17.32 -11.00
N HIS A 210 7.73 -16.24 -10.53
CA HIS A 210 9.19 -16.19 -10.39
C HIS A 210 9.68 -17.03 -9.21
N PHE A 211 8.94 -17.05 -8.13
CA PHE A 211 9.23 -17.83 -6.92
C PHE A 211 8.41 -19.12 -6.90
N ASN A 212 8.96 -20.14 -6.29
CA ASN A 212 8.35 -21.48 -6.20
C ASN A 212 8.64 -22.12 -4.82
N ALA A 213 8.22 -23.38 -4.62
CA ALA A 213 8.37 -24.07 -3.34
C ALA A 213 9.81 -24.17 -2.81
N ASN A 214 10.83 -24.11 -3.68
CA ASN A 214 12.23 -24.15 -3.23
C ASN A 214 12.69 -22.81 -2.61
N ASP A 215 11.90 -21.76 -2.76
CA ASP A 215 12.21 -20.43 -2.25
C ASP A 215 11.54 -20.16 -0.88
N CYS A 216 10.80 -21.12 -0.33
CA CYS A 216 10.17 -21.00 0.99
C CYS A 216 10.73 -22.03 1.99
N SER A 217 10.41 -21.83 3.27
CA SER A 217 10.79 -22.72 4.38
C SER A 217 9.80 -23.87 4.53
N ASP A 218 10.27 -25.03 5.05
CA ASP A 218 9.41 -26.12 5.51
C ASP A 218 8.72 -25.83 6.86
N GLU A 219 9.18 -24.79 7.58
CA GLU A 219 8.57 -24.29 8.78
C GLU A 219 7.39 -23.38 8.49
N TYR A 220 6.64 -22.96 9.53
CA TYR A 220 5.51 -22.04 9.35
C TYR A 220 5.99 -20.71 8.78
N GLN A 221 5.42 -20.30 7.67
CA GLN A 221 5.77 -19.07 6.98
C GLN A 221 4.52 -18.38 6.43
N LEU A 222 4.41 -17.07 6.65
CA LEU A 222 3.42 -16.23 5.99
C LEU A 222 4.03 -15.58 4.76
N ILE A 223 3.51 -15.89 3.57
CA ILE A 223 3.91 -15.29 2.30
C ILE A 223 2.86 -14.27 1.89
N ILE A 224 3.29 -13.03 1.70
CA ILE A 224 2.46 -11.95 1.18
C ILE A 224 2.94 -11.62 -0.23
N ASP A 225 2.16 -12.03 -1.22
CA ASP A 225 2.43 -11.77 -2.63
C ASP A 225 1.75 -10.46 -3.06
N CYS A 226 2.54 -9.42 -3.27
CA CYS A 226 2.12 -8.14 -3.81
C CYS A 226 2.31 -8.06 -5.33
N GLY A 227 2.76 -9.12 -5.98
CA GLY A 227 2.96 -9.19 -7.42
C GLY A 227 1.62 -9.10 -8.17
N ILE A 228 1.58 -8.25 -9.20
CA ILE A 228 0.45 -8.12 -10.10
C ILE A 228 0.96 -8.27 -11.53
N ASN A 229 0.71 -9.44 -12.11
CA ASN A 229 1.16 -9.78 -13.45
C ASN A 229 -0.01 -10.29 -14.29
N TYR A 230 -0.01 -10.03 -15.59
CA TYR A 230 -0.99 -10.56 -16.52
C TYR A 230 -0.33 -11.61 -17.42
N VAL A 231 -0.84 -12.86 -17.35
CA VAL A 231 -0.44 -13.97 -18.20
C VAL A 231 -1.70 -14.54 -18.84
N ASP A 232 -1.77 -14.57 -20.15
CA ASP A 232 -2.93 -15.06 -20.93
C ASP A 232 -4.28 -14.46 -20.47
N GLY A 233 -4.27 -13.17 -20.14
CA GLY A 233 -5.46 -12.44 -19.66
C GLY A 233 -5.87 -12.74 -18.22
N LYS A 234 -5.10 -13.55 -17.49
CA LYS A 234 -5.32 -13.84 -16.07
C LYS A 234 -4.33 -13.10 -15.20
N LEU A 235 -4.80 -12.69 -14.04
CA LEU A 235 -3.97 -12.08 -13.02
C LEU A 235 -3.24 -13.19 -12.25
N VAL A 236 -1.91 -13.08 -12.17
CA VAL A 236 -1.06 -14.01 -11.42
C VAL A 236 -0.07 -13.23 -10.55
N GLY A 237 0.37 -13.85 -9.46
CA GLY A 237 1.36 -13.29 -8.54
C GLY A 237 2.80 -13.52 -9.00
N ASP A 238 3.72 -13.15 -8.12
CA ASP A 238 5.13 -13.46 -8.25
C ASP A 238 5.44 -14.93 -7.86
N TRP A 239 4.53 -15.58 -7.12
CA TRP A 239 4.65 -16.97 -6.69
C TRP A 239 3.92 -17.92 -7.62
N ASP A 240 4.52 -19.12 -7.80
CA ASP A 240 3.85 -20.26 -8.44
C ASP A 240 3.04 -21.03 -7.39
N GLU A 241 1.74 -20.71 -7.30
CA GLU A 241 0.80 -21.33 -6.35
C GLU A 241 0.70 -22.86 -6.52
N GLU A 242 0.82 -23.36 -7.76
CA GLU A 242 0.75 -24.79 -8.06
C GLU A 242 1.94 -25.53 -7.46
N SER A 243 3.16 -24.99 -7.65
CA SER A 243 4.38 -25.51 -7.04
C SER A 243 4.32 -25.53 -5.52
N LEU A 244 3.82 -24.45 -4.89
CA LEU A 244 3.64 -24.38 -3.44
C LEU A 244 2.62 -25.40 -2.94
N ALA A 245 1.52 -25.60 -3.67
CA ALA A 245 0.45 -26.52 -3.28
C ALA A 245 0.90 -27.99 -3.32
N GLU A 246 1.82 -28.34 -4.23
CA GLU A 246 2.34 -29.71 -4.37
C GLU A 246 3.32 -30.10 -3.26
N VAL A 247 4.11 -29.13 -2.77
CA VAL A 247 5.25 -29.40 -1.86
C VAL A 247 4.97 -28.92 -0.43
N CYS A 248 4.38 -27.74 -0.27
CA CYS A 248 4.17 -27.15 1.03
C CYS A 248 2.89 -27.67 1.70
N ASN A 249 3.06 -28.18 2.92
CA ASN A 249 1.95 -28.57 3.80
C ASN A 249 1.23 -27.33 4.35
N ASP A 250 0.34 -27.53 5.33
CA ASP A 250 -0.39 -26.44 6.01
C ASP A 250 0.51 -25.50 6.87
N THR A 251 1.83 -25.66 6.77
CA THR A 251 2.80 -24.77 7.42
C THR A 251 3.01 -23.45 6.67
N VAL A 252 2.71 -23.39 5.37
CA VAL A 252 2.83 -22.19 4.55
C VAL A 252 1.45 -21.57 4.33
N SER A 253 1.33 -20.26 4.60
CA SER A 253 0.14 -19.45 4.30
C SER A 253 0.48 -18.43 3.22
N LEU A 254 -0.31 -18.39 2.13
CA LEU A 254 -0.10 -17.49 1.00
C LEU A 254 -1.30 -16.56 0.81
N THR A 255 -1.04 -15.25 0.59
CA THR A 255 -2.10 -14.34 0.17
C THR A 255 -2.51 -14.64 -1.28
N PRO A 256 -3.81 -14.69 -1.57
CA PRO A 256 -4.28 -14.95 -2.92
C PRO A 256 -3.97 -13.75 -3.83
N VAL A 257 -3.81 -14.01 -5.13
CA VAL A 257 -3.65 -12.99 -6.16
C VAL A 257 -4.83 -13.06 -7.14
N GLY A 258 -5.28 -11.90 -7.59
CA GLY A 258 -6.36 -11.78 -8.55
C GLY A 258 -7.67 -11.22 -7.99
N GLN A 259 -8.48 -10.64 -8.88
CA GLN A 259 -9.73 -9.96 -8.50
C GLN A 259 -10.74 -10.90 -7.86
N CYS A 260 -10.83 -12.14 -8.34
CA CYS A 260 -11.78 -13.12 -7.83
C CYS A 260 -11.43 -13.63 -6.42
N ARG A 261 -10.16 -13.56 -6.04
CA ARG A 261 -9.67 -14.06 -4.75
C ARG A 261 -9.47 -12.97 -3.69
N GLN A 262 -9.67 -11.68 -4.07
CA GLN A 262 -9.54 -10.53 -3.18
C GLN A 262 -8.23 -10.55 -2.38
N GLY A 263 -7.09 -10.50 -3.07
CA GLY A 263 -5.77 -10.46 -2.43
C GLY A 263 -5.49 -9.12 -1.72
N VAL A 264 -4.23 -8.89 -1.36
CA VAL A 264 -3.76 -7.69 -0.63
C VAL A 264 -4.24 -6.38 -1.27
N GLY A 265 -4.35 -6.33 -2.60
CA GLY A 265 -4.87 -5.17 -3.34
C GLY A 265 -6.29 -4.74 -2.93
N SER A 266 -7.13 -5.67 -2.44
CA SER A 266 -8.47 -5.33 -1.92
C SER A 266 -8.39 -4.63 -0.56
N ILE A 267 -7.40 -4.99 0.26
CA ILE A 267 -7.14 -4.37 1.58
C ILE A 267 -6.53 -2.98 1.38
N THR A 268 -5.71 -2.78 0.34
CA THR A 268 -5.07 -1.49 0.04
C THR A 268 -6.09 -0.36 -0.08
N THR A 269 -7.24 -0.59 -0.73
CA THR A 269 -8.26 0.46 -0.92
C THR A 269 -8.90 0.90 0.39
N VAL A 270 -9.14 -0.02 1.32
CA VAL A 270 -9.72 0.34 2.64
C VAL A 270 -8.66 0.96 3.57
N CYS A 271 -7.39 0.54 3.49
CA CYS A 271 -6.29 1.22 4.18
C CYS A 271 -6.11 2.67 3.70
N LEU A 272 -6.28 2.93 2.40
CA LEU A 272 -6.27 4.29 1.87
C LEU A 272 -7.38 5.14 2.52
N MET A 273 -8.57 4.59 2.74
CA MET A 273 -9.66 5.33 3.40
C MET A 273 -9.35 5.66 4.87
N LYS A 274 -8.64 4.78 5.59
CA LYS A 274 -8.09 5.13 6.93
C LYS A 274 -7.13 6.32 6.86
N SER A 275 -6.25 6.36 5.86
CA SER A 275 -5.33 7.49 5.65
C SER A 275 -6.08 8.79 5.31
N VAL A 276 -7.22 8.73 4.60
CA VAL A 276 -8.06 9.92 4.35
C VAL A 276 -8.56 10.52 5.65
N ILE A 277 -9.10 9.71 6.54
CA ILE A 277 -9.58 10.17 7.86
C ILE A 277 -8.44 10.81 8.63
N LYS A 278 -7.28 10.15 8.68
CA LYS A 278 -6.09 10.65 9.37
C LYS A 278 -5.59 11.99 8.81
N CYS A 279 -5.60 12.18 7.48
CA CYS A 279 -5.28 13.46 6.86
C CYS A 279 -6.20 14.58 7.36
N HIS A 280 -7.49 14.31 7.51
CA HIS A 280 -8.45 15.30 8.04
C HIS A 280 -8.21 15.60 9.52
N GLU A 281 -7.95 14.56 10.33
CA GLU A 281 -7.65 14.73 11.76
C GLU A 281 -6.41 15.61 11.98
N LEU A 282 -5.34 15.39 11.20
CA LEU A 282 -4.11 16.18 11.27
C LEU A 282 -4.35 17.64 10.89
N GLN A 283 -5.16 17.92 9.85
CA GLN A 283 -5.51 19.29 9.45
C GLN A 283 -6.31 20.01 10.52
N ARG A 284 -7.25 19.32 11.19
CA ARG A 284 -8.04 19.90 12.27
C ARG A 284 -7.23 20.15 13.54
N GLY A 285 -6.23 19.30 13.83
CA GLY A 285 -5.28 19.52 14.93
C GLY A 285 -4.42 20.78 14.72
N GLU A 286 -3.95 21.03 13.52
CA GLU A 286 -3.17 22.24 13.20
C GLU A 286 -4.01 23.53 13.25
N GLU A 287 -5.31 23.49 12.99
CA GLU A 287 -6.21 24.66 13.11
C GLU A 287 -6.41 25.09 14.58
N TYR A 288 -6.17 24.21 15.57
CA TYR A 288 -6.31 24.53 16.99
C TYR A 288 -5.00 25.07 17.62
N GLU A 289 -3.85 24.90 16.98
CA GLU A 289 -2.54 25.36 17.47
C GLU A 289 -2.08 26.69 16.81
N GLY A 290 -2.82 27.23 15.86
CA GLY A 290 -2.59 28.53 15.18
C GLY A 290 -3.43 29.65 15.73
#